data_4c9439b65785a621ee45c33c070733a7
#
_entry.id   4c9439b65785a621ee45c33c070733a7
#
_cell.length_a   1.000
_cell.length_b   1.000
_cell.length_c   1.000
_cell.angle_alpha   90.00
_cell.angle_beta   90.00
_cell.angle_gamma   90.00
#
_symmetry.space_group_name_H-M   'P 1'
#
loop_
_entity.id
_entity.type
_entity.pdbx_description
1 polymer ?
#
loop_
_entity_poly.entity_id
_entity_poly.type
_entity_poly.pdbx_seq_one_letter_code
_entity_poly.pdbx_strand_id
1 'polypeptide(L)'
;LEVITAILLTSEPVIIKNVPNILDVNNLINLLSKMGVRVMDLGNHTWSFQADNLDMEYMHSKEFVQRCARLRGSILMLGPLLGRFHKACVAKPGGDQIGRRRLDTHFIGIHELGAEFSYNTELGMYDIEAQELRGKYMLLDEASVTGTANIIMAAVMAKGTTTIYNAACEPYIQQLCRMLNAMGADISGIGSNLLTINGVAS
;
A
#
# COMPACT_ATOMS: atom_id res chain seq x y z
N LEU A 1 -0.94 -5.67 8.41
CA LEU A 1 -0.06 -4.64 7.81
C LEU A 1 -0.83 -3.79 6.80
N GLU A 2 -1.71 -4.37 5.99
CA GLU A 2 -2.45 -3.73 4.90
C GLU A 2 -3.29 -2.53 5.40
N VAL A 3 -4.05 -2.71 6.46
CA VAL A 3 -4.88 -1.63 7.04
C VAL A 3 -4.04 -0.49 7.65
N ILE A 4 -2.82 -0.79 8.11
CA ILE A 4 -1.92 0.24 8.64
C ILE A 4 -1.34 1.06 7.50
N THR A 5 -0.97 0.46 6.37
CA THR A 5 -0.49 1.23 5.21
C THR A 5 -1.58 2.02 4.51
N ALA A 6 -2.84 1.57 4.57
CA ALA A 6 -3.98 2.27 3.99
C ALA A 6 -4.22 3.68 4.59
N ILE A 7 -3.69 3.97 5.79
CA ILE A 7 -3.77 5.32 6.40
C ILE A 7 -3.07 6.39 5.56
N LEU A 8 -2.13 5.98 4.72
CA LEU A 8 -1.42 6.91 3.83
C LEU A 8 -2.33 7.52 2.75
N LEU A 9 -3.52 6.92 2.51
CA LEU A 9 -4.50 7.44 1.54
C LEU A 9 -5.22 8.70 1.98
N THR A 10 -5.16 9.06 3.27
CA THR A 10 -5.86 10.24 3.79
C THR A 10 -4.95 11.11 4.66
N SER A 11 -5.26 12.42 4.76
CA SER A 11 -4.65 13.35 5.73
C SER A 11 -5.39 13.35 7.07
N GLU A 12 -6.60 12.78 7.12
CA GLU A 12 -7.42 12.73 8.31
C GLU A 12 -6.88 11.71 9.33
N PRO A 13 -7.11 11.93 10.63
CA PRO A 13 -6.74 10.97 11.65
C PRO A 13 -7.51 9.65 11.49
N VAL A 14 -6.79 8.54 11.52
CA VAL A 14 -7.36 7.18 11.47
C VAL A 14 -7.03 6.44 12.75
N ILE A 15 -8.04 5.92 13.43
CA ILE A 15 -7.87 5.10 14.64
C ILE A 15 -8.03 3.63 14.28
N ILE A 16 -6.97 2.85 14.55
CA ILE A 16 -6.98 1.40 14.33
C ILE A 16 -6.95 0.71 15.70
N LYS A 17 -7.91 -0.18 15.92
CA LYS A 17 -8.03 -0.99 17.14
C LYS A 17 -7.52 -2.41 16.88
N ASN A 18 -7.18 -3.10 17.97
CA ASN A 18 -6.71 -4.48 17.94
C ASN A 18 -5.44 -4.65 17.08
N VAL A 19 -4.52 -3.70 17.18
CA VAL A 19 -3.22 -3.75 16.52
C VAL A 19 -2.33 -4.75 17.28
N PRO A 20 -1.84 -5.82 16.64
CA PRO A 20 -1.03 -6.81 17.33
C PRO A 20 0.37 -6.27 17.63
N ASN A 21 0.88 -6.58 18.81
CA ASN A 21 2.26 -6.25 19.18
C ASN A 21 3.23 -7.33 18.67
N ILE A 22 3.54 -7.28 17.39
CA ILE A 22 4.51 -8.16 16.73
C ILE A 22 5.57 -7.33 16.01
N LEU A 23 6.72 -7.94 15.75
CA LEU A 23 7.90 -7.25 15.22
C LEU A 23 7.62 -6.50 13.91
N ASP A 24 6.94 -7.13 12.96
CA ASP A 24 6.65 -6.52 11.65
C ASP A 24 5.73 -5.30 11.76
N VAL A 25 4.73 -5.36 12.64
CA VAL A 25 3.83 -4.23 12.90
C VAL A 25 4.59 -3.08 13.55
N ASN A 26 5.40 -3.36 14.55
CA ASN A 26 6.20 -2.35 15.23
C ASN A 26 7.23 -1.70 14.29
N ASN A 27 7.86 -2.50 13.42
CA ASN A 27 8.79 -2.00 12.40
C ASN A 27 8.06 -1.11 11.38
N LEU A 28 6.86 -1.48 10.95
CA LEU A 28 6.05 -0.68 10.03
C LEU A 28 5.63 0.65 10.69
N ILE A 29 5.12 0.62 11.91
CA ILE A 29 4.74 1.82 12.66
C ILE A 29 5.94 2.76 12.82
N ASN A 30 7.11 2.22 13.15
CA ASN A 30 8.34 3.00 13.27
C ASN A 30 8.76 3.61 11.93
N LEU A 31 8.66 2.86 10.83
CA LEU A 31 8.97 3.35 9.49
C LEU A 31 8.03 4.50 9.09
N LEU A 32 6.72 4.34 9.28
CA LEU A 32 5.72 5.36 9.01
C LEU A 32 5.96 6.63 9.85
N SER A 33 6.31 6.48 11.13
CA SER A 33 6.66 7.63 11.99
C SER A 33 7.88 8.39 11.46
N LYS A 34 8.90 7.68 10.94
CA LYS A 34 10.07 8.30 10.31
C LYS A 34 9.75 9.00 8.99
N MET A 35 8.72 8.55 8.30
CA MET A 35 8.19 9.19 7.08
C MET A 35 7.33 10.43 7.38
N GLY A 36 7.14 10.82 8.64
CA GLY A 36 6.36 11.99 9.03
C GLY A 36 4.92 11.68 9.44
N VAL A 37 4.48 10.41 9.46
CA VAL A 37 3.18 10.06 10.01
C VAL A 37 3.16 10.33 11.52
N ARG A 38 2.20 11.09 11.98
CA ARG A 38 1.96 11.26 13.42
C ARG A 38 1.33 9.99 13.98
N VAL A 39 2.02 9.37 14.92
CA VAL A 39 1.63 8.09 15.52
C VAL A 39 1.42 8.28 17.02
N MET A 40 0.30 7.84 17.54
CA MET A 40 -0.02 7.90 18.96
C MET A 40 -0.57 6.56 19.46
N ASP A 41 0.06 5.99 20.47
CA ASP A 41 -0.48 4.84 21.19
C ASP A 41 -1.56 5.31 22.17
N LEU A 42 -2.78 4.85 21.98
CA LEU A 42 -3.94 5.16 22.82
C LEU A 42 -4.18 4.11 23.92
N GLY A 43 -3.30 3.12 24.02
CA GLY A 43 -3.44 1.99 24.91
C GLY A 43 -4.39 0.90 24.38
N ASN A 44 -4.44 -0.24 25.08
CA ASN A 44 -5.33 -1.36 24.74
C ASN A 44 -5.24 -1.80 23.25
N HIS A 45 -4.03 -1.86 22.70
CA HIS A 45 -3.80 -2.20 21.28
C HIS A 45 -4.50 -1.26 20.29
N THR A 46 -4.71 0.00 20.68
CA THR A 46 -5.37 1.03 19.86
C THR A 46 -4.36 2.12 19.51
N TRP A 47 -4.27 2.45 18.23
CA TRP A 47 -3.33 3.44 17.71
C TRP A 47 -4.06 4.47 16.87
N SER A 48 -3.63 5.72 16.97
CA SER A 48 -4.03 6.81 16.07
C SER A 48 -2.90 7.12 15.11
N PHE A 49 -3.24 7.26 13.83
CA PHE A 49 -2.30 7.60 12.76
C PHE A 49 -2.83 8.82 12.01
N GLN A 50 -1.94 9.74 11.66
CA GLN A 50 -2.30 10.85 10.78
C GLN A 50 -1.17 11.16 9.81
N ALA A 51 -1.44 11.01 8.51
CA ALA A 51 -0.49 11.19 7.42
C ALA A 51 -0.72 12.52 6.68
N ASP A 52 -0.72 13.63 7.41
CA ASP A 52 -0.97 14.97 6.88
C ASP A 52 0.28 15.68 6.38
N ASN A 53 1.46 15.27 6.82
CA ASN A 53 2.74 15.89 6.42
C ASN A 53 3.84 14.82 6.25
N LEU A 54 3.84 14.16 5.09
CA LEU A 54 4.84 13.13 4.80
C LEU A 54 6.14 13.76 4.28
N ASP A 55 7.26 13.25 4.79
CA ASP A 55 8.60 13.57 4.31
C ASP A 55 8.95 12.68 3.11
N MET A 56 8.66 13.18 1.91
CA MET A 56 8.94 12.47 0.66
C MET A 56 10.45 12.37 0.39
N GLU A 57 11.28 13.30 0.91
CA GLU A 57 12.73 13.26 0.76
C GLU A 57 13.34 12.13 1.60
N TYR A 58 12.80 11.87 2.79
CA TYR A 58 13.24 10.76 3.63
C TYR A 58 13.17 9.41 2.90
N MET A 59 12.17 9.22 2.03
CA MET A 59 12.03 7.98 1.26
C MET A 59 13.17 7.73 0.25
N HIS A 60 13.97 8.76 -0.07
CA HIS A 60 15.19 8.64 -0.88
C HIS A 60 16.47 8.60 -0.01
N SER A 61 16.35 8.30 1.27
CA SER A 61 17.48 8.17 2.17
C SER A 61 17.99 6.72 2.26
N LYS A 62 19.28 6.57 2.55
CA LYS A 62 19.88 5.25 2.86
C LYS A 62 19.23 4.59 4.07
N GLU A 63 18.78 5.39 5.05
CA GLU A 63 18.08 4.86 6.23
C GLU A 63 16.74 4.21 5.84
N PHE A 64 15.95 4.86 5.00
CA PHE A 64 14.71 4.29 4.49
C PHE A 64 14.93 2.95 3.79
N VAL A 65 15.90 2.89 2.87
CA VAL A 65 16.27 1.65 2.16
C VAL A 65 16.64 0.53 3.14
N GLN A 66 17.46 0.84 4.16
CA GLN A 66 17.86 -0.15 5.17
C GLN A 66 16.68 -0.66 6.01
N ARG A 67 15.71 0.21 6.32
CA ARG A 67 14.50 -0.18 7.06
C ARG A 67 13.58 -1.05 6.21
N CYS A 68 13.38 -0.71 4.95
CA CYS A 68 12.62 -1.53 4.01
C CYS A 68 13.27 -2.91 3.80
N ALA A 69 14.60 -2.99 3.79
CA ALA A 69 15.33 -4.26 3.68
C ALA A 69 15.13 -5.20 4.88
N ARG A 70 14.58 -4.72 6.00
CA ARG A 70 14.26 -5.53 7.19
C ARG A 70 12.78 -5.86 7.31
N LEU A 71 11.92 -5.31 6.45
CA LEU A 71 10.47 -5.43 6.54
C LEU A 71 9.87 -5.77 5.16
N ARG A 72 9.39 -6.99 4.99
CA ARG A 72 8.71 -7.39 3.75
C ARG A 72 7.47 -6.54 3.48
N GLY A 73 6.72 -6.21 4.53
CA GLY A 73 5.50 -5.40 4.45
C GLY A 73 5.72 -3.96 3.98
N SER A 74 6.98 -3.48 3.85
CA SER A 74 7.27 -2.15 3.31
C SER A 74 6.76 -1.97 1.89
N ILE A 75 6.64 -3.04 1.10
CA ILE A 75 6.06 -3.01 -0.24
C ILE A 75 4.62 -2.50 -0.26
N LEU A 76 3.87 -2.66 0.83
CA LEU A 76 2.47 -2.25 0.93
C LEU A 76 2.26 -0.73 0.94
N MET A 77 3.32 0.04 1.08
CA MET A 77 3.25 1.51 0.97
C MET A 77 3.15 1.99 -0.47
N LEU A 78 3.51 1.16 -1.46
CA LEU A 78 3.51 1.51 -2.88
C LEU A 78 2.14 1.99 -3.35
N GLY A 79 1.09 1.19 -3.13
CA GLY A 79 -0.27 1.49 -3.59
C GLY A 79 -0.81 2.82 -3.06
N PRO A 80 -0.83 3.03 -1.73
CA PRO A 80 -1.40 4.24 -1.16
C PRO A 80 -0.56 5.49 -1.45
N LEU A 81 0.77 5.42 -1.49
CA LEU A 81 1.60 6.56 -1.87
C LEU A 81 1.34 6.97 -3.32
N LEU A 82 1.29 6.01 -4.22
CA LEU A 82 1.01 6.28 -5.63
C LEU A 82 -0.42 6.82 -5.83
N GLY A 83 -1.41 6.22 -5.14
CA GLY A 83 -2.79 6.67 -5.20
C GLY A 83 -2.97 8.13 -4.79
N ARG A 84 -2.32 8.54 -3.71
CA ARG A 84 -2.52 9.88 -3.16
C ARG A 84 -1.55 10.92 -3.71
N PHE A 85 -0.29 10.56 -3.92
CA PHE A 85 0.77 11.52 -4.27
C PHE A 85 1.23 11.40 -5.72
N HIS A 86 0.74 10.40 -6.48
CA HIS A 86 1.18 10.05 -7.82
C HIS A 86 2.68 9.72 -7.91
N LYS A 87 3.32 9.53 -6.77
CA LYS A 87 4.73 9.21 -6.60
C LYS A 87 4.89 8.20 -5.47
N ALA A 88 5.71 7.20 -5.72
CA ALA A 88 6.12 6.23 -4.71
C ALA A 88 7.55 5.79 -4.99
N CYS A 89 8.18 5.18 -4.00
CA CYS A 89 9.44 4.49 -4.20
C CYS A 89 9.42 3.12 -3.53
N VAL A 90 10.10 2.16 -4.13
CA VAL A 90 10.19 0.80 -3.63
C VAL A 90 11.65 0.40 -3.52
N ALA A 91 12.15 0.35 -2.28
CA ALA A 91 13.39 -0.33 -1.99
C ALA A 91 13.16 -1.86 -2.02
N LYS A 92 14.20 -2.63 -2.28
CA LYS A 92 14.10 -4.10 -2.25
C LYS A 92 13.61 -4.55 -0.86
N PRO A 93 12.37 -5.05 -0.74
CA PRO A 93 11.83 -5.43 0.55
C PRO A 93 12.54 -6.69 1.07
N GLY A 94 12.86 -6.67 2.35
CA GLY A 94 13.53 -7.77 3.04
C GLY A 94 12.56 -8.75 3.68
N GLY A 95 12.85 -9.14 4.91
CA GLY A 95 12.11 -10.12 5.71
C GLY A 95 12.71 -11.50 5.62
N ASP A 96 11.96 -12.51 6.09
CA ASP A 96 12.42 -13.90 6.20
C ASP A 96 12.86 -14.50 4.86
N GLN A 97 13.99 -15.21 4.87
CA GLN A 97 14.53 -15.89 3.68
C GLN A 97 13.86 -17.27 3.49
N ILE A 98 12.55 -17.27 3.25
CA ILE A 98 11.77 -18.51 3.05
C ILE A 98 11.57 -18.88 1.57
N GLY A 99 12.42 -18.37 0.68
CA GLY A 99 12.40 -18.62 -0.76
C GLY A 99 12.20 -17.37 -1.59
N ARG A 100 12.18 -17.56 -2.92
CA ARG A 100 11.99 -16.46 -3.89
C ARG A 100 10.53 -16.00 -3.84
N ARG A 101 10.31 -14.74 -3.48
CA ARG A 101 8.99 -14.09 -3.50
C ARG A 101 8.99 -13.02 -4.58
N ARG A 102 8.21 -13.24 -5.61
CA ARG A 102 8.08 -12.33 -6.74
C ARG A 102 7.36 -11.04 -6.32
N LEU A 103 7.68 -9.95 -7.01
CA LEU A 103 6.98 -8.65 -6.90
C LEU A 103 6.27 -8.29 -8.21
N ASP A 104 6.32 -9.19 -9.19
CA ASP A 104 5.81 -8.95 -10.55
C ASP A 104 4.34 -8.52 -10.53
N THR A 105 3.50 -9.19 -9.74
CA THR A 105 2.07 -8.86 -9.63
C THR A 105 1.84 -7.41 -9.17
N HIS A 106 2.68 -6.91 -8.23
CA HIS A 106 2.62 -5.51 -7.82
C HIS A 106 2.93 -4.58 -9.00
N PHE A 107 4.04 -4.84 -9.69
CA PHE A 107 4.51 -3.97 -10.77
C PHE A 107 3.60 -4.01 -11.98
N ILE A 108 3.12 -5.21 -12.37
CA ILE A 108 2.18 -5.37 -13.48
C ILE A 108 0.88 -4.60 -13.18
N GLY A 109 0.27 -4.82 -12.02
CA GLY A 109 -0.99 -4.17 -11.66
C GLY A 109 -0.87 -2.65 -11.59
N ILE A 110 0.21 -2.14 -11.01
CA ILE A 110 0.48 -0.70 -10.90
C ILE A 110 0.77 -0.08 -12.28
N HIS A 111 1.53 -0.78 -13.14
CA HIS A 111 1.76 -0.36 -14.52
C HIS A 111 0.45 -0.31 -15.34
N GLU A 112 -0.41 -1.31 -15.18
CA GLU A 112 -1.73 -1.34 -15.84
C GLU A 112 -2.61 -0.14 -15.42
N LEU A 113 -2.45 0.40 -14.22
CA LEU A 113 -3.11 1.64 -13.77
C LEU A 113 -2.48 2.90 -14.37
N GLY A 114 -1.37 2.80 -15.10
CA GLY A 114 -0.73 3.92 -15.80
C GLY A 114 0.52 4.49 -15.12
N ALA A 115 1.12 3.78 -14.16
CA ALA A 115 2.37 4.20 -13.55
C ALA A 115 3.59 3.78 -14.36
N GLU A 116 4.62 4.61 -14.32
CA GLU A 116 5.92 4.38 -14.93
C GLU A 116 6.97 4.10 -13.85
N PHE A 117 8.00 3.30 -14.20
CA PHE A 117 9.05 2.86 -13.30
C PHE A 117 10.41 3.31 -13.80
N SER A 118 11.21 3.88 -12.91
CA SER A 118 12.62 4.15 -13.14
C SER A 118 13.46 3.53 -12.02
N TYR A 119 14.70 3.12 -12.33
CA TYR A 119 15.57 2.48 -11.36
C TYR A 119 16.67 3.44 -10.92
N ASN A 120 16.68 3.75 -9.63
CA ASN A 120 17.71 4.54 -8.98
C ASN A 120 18.88 3.62 -8.60
N THR A 121 19.98 3.69 -9.35
CA THR A 121 21.15 2.82 -9.17
C THR A 121 21.95 3.15 -7.91
N GLU A 122 21.91 4.41 -7.43
CA GLU A 122 22.65 4.83 -6.24
C GLU A 122 22.04 4.25 -4.97
N LEU A 123 20.73 4.24 -4.89
CA LEU A 123 19.98 3.74 -3.74
C LEU A 123 19.54 2.29 -3.89
N GLY A 124 19.58 1.72 -5.11
CA GLY A 124 19.12 0.37 -5.38
C GLY A 124 17.61 0.21 -5.21
N MET A 125 16.85 1.20 -5.65
CA MET A 125 15.40 1.24 -5.50
C MET A 125 14.70 1.66 -6.80
N TYR A 126 13.40 1.38 -6.90
CA TYR A 126 12.57 1.88 -7.99
C TYR A 126 11.87 3.16 -7.55
N ASP A 127 11.91 4.17 -8.41
CA ASP A 127 11.05 5.33 -8.35
C ASP A 127 9.87 5.09 -9.30
N ILE A 128 8.66 5.36 -8.83
CA ILE A 128 7.42 5.05 -9.51
C ILE A 128 6.57 6.31 -9.53
N GLU A 129 6.16 6.72 -10.72
CA GLU A 129 5.37 7.95 -10.90
C GLU A 129 4.20 7.69 -11.84
N ALA A 130 3.12 8.44 -11.66
CA ALA A 130 1.99 8.46 -12.57
C ALA A 130 1.50 9.89 -12.75
N GLN A 131 1.23 10.31 -14.00
CA GLN A 131 0.56 11.59 -14.23
C GLN A 131 -0.90 11.53 -13.77
N GLU A 132 -1.57 10.42 -14.05
CA GLU A 132 -2.93 10.11 -13.63
C GLU A 132 -3.08 8.59 -13.58
N LEU A 133 -3.61 8.08 -12.47
CA LEU A 133 -4.00 6.68 -12.40
C LEU A 133 -5.37 6.50 -13.04
N ARG A 134 -5.51 5.47 -13.89
CA ARG A 134 -6.75 5.15 -14.60
C ARG A 134 -7.19 3.74 -14.33
N GLY A 135 -8.45 3.60 -13.99
CA GLY A 135 -9.09 2.31 -13.78
C GLY A 135 -9.02 1.44 -15.04
N LYS A 136 -8.80 0.14 -14.85
CA LYS A 136 -8.64 -0.84 -15.91
C LYS A 136 -9.15 -2.21 -15.50
N TYR A 137 -9.59 -3.00 -16.47
CA TYR A 137 -9.79 -4.42 -16.26
C TYR A 137 -8.44 -5.14 -16.32
N MET A 138 -8.12 -5.93 -15.29
CA MET A 138 -6.87 -6.69 -15.23
C MET A 138 -7.10 -8.10 -14.70
N LEU A 139 -6.36 -9.05 -15.28
CA LEU A 139 -6.25 -10.43 -14.81
C LEU A 139 -4.88 -10.58 -14.14
N LEU A 140 -4.86 -10.89 -12.86
CA LEU A 140 -3.62 -11.15 -12.14
C LEU A 140 -3.09 -12.55 -12.48
N ASP A 141 -1.79 -12.66 -12.69
CA ASP A 141 -1.08 -13.92 -13.00
C ASP A 141 -1.07 -14.89 -11.79
N GLU A 142 -1.16 -14.33 -10.59
CA GLU A 142 -1.32 -15.08 -9.34
C GLU A 142 -2.24 -14.33 -8.37
N ALA A 143 -2.92 -15.03 -7.47
CA ALA A 143 -3.71 -14.44 -6.40
C ALA A 143 -2.79 -13.94 -5.28
N SER A 144 -1.93 -12.96 -5.59
CA SER A 144 -1.00 -12.35 -4.66
C SER A 144 -1.73 -11.45 -3.68
N VAL A 145 -1.62 -11.75 -2.38
CA VAL A 145 -2.25 -10.96 -1.31
C VAL A 145 -1.74 -9.53 -1.30
N THR A 146 -0.43 -9.35 -1.18
CA THR A 146 0.17 -8.01 -1.10
C THR A 146 0.10 -7.27 -2.45
N GLY A 147 0.13 -7.99 -3.58
CA GLY A 147 -0.11 -7.44 -4.92
C GLY A 147 -1.53 -6.90 -5.03
N THR A 148 -2.53 -7.72 -4.68
CA THR A 148 -3.95 -7.31 -4.66
C THR A 148 -4.15 -6.10 -3.74
N ALA A 149 -3.59 -6.10 -2.54
CA ALA A 149 -3.71 -4.98 -1.59
C ALA A 149 -3.16 -3.67 -2.17
N ASN A 150 -1.98 -3.70 -2.79
CA ASN A 150 -1.39 -2.50 -3.42
C ASN A 150 -2.24 -1.98 -4.58
N ILE A 151 -2.72 -2.88 -5.44
CA ILE A 151 -3.57 -2.49 -6.58
C ILE A 151 -4.87 -1.87 -6.07
N ILE A 152 -5.53 -2.46 -5.06
CA ILE A 152 -6.73 -1.90 -4.44
C ILE A 152 -6.45 -0.49 -3.93
N MET A 153 -5.39 -0.29 -3.13
CA MET A 153 -5.06 1.00 -2.52
C MET A 153 -4.69 2.08 -3.55
N ALA A 154 -4.14 1.71 -4.70
CA ALA A 154 -3.93 2.65 -5.80
C ALA A 154 -5.23 2.92 -6.58
N ALA A 155 -6.03 1.87 -6.84
CA ALA A 155 -7.22 1.94 -7.66
C ALA A 155 -8.35 2.77 -7.03
N VAL A 156 -8.45 2.82 -5.69
CA VAL A 156 -9.48 3.64 -5.02
C VAL A 156 -9.33 5.14 -5.33
N MET A 157 -8.14 5.58 -5.72
CA MET A 157 -7.85 6.96 -6.13
C MET A 157 -7.68 7.10 -7.65
N ALA A 158 -7.85 6.04 -8.43
CA ALA A 158 -7.73 6.07 -9.88
C ALA A 158 -9.00 6.61 -10.54
N LYS A 159 -8.87 7.26 -11.67
CA LYS A 159 -10.01 7.76 -12.44
C LYS A 159 -10.74 6.62 -13.16
N GLY A 160 -12.02 6.48 -12.90
CA GLY A 160 -12.87 5.46 -13.52
C GLY A 160 -12.93 4.16 -12.71
N THR A 161 -13.23 3.06 -13.36
CA THR A 161 -13.48 1.77 -12.72
C THR A 161 -12.31 0.81 -12.96
N THR A 162 -11.83 0.20 -11.90
CA THR A 162 -10.86 -0.91 -11.94
C THR A 162 -11.57 -2.22 -11.64
N THR A 163 -11.37 -3.22 -12.49
CA THR A 163 -11.82 -4.58 -12.22
C THR A 163 -10.62 -5.50 -12.12
N ILE A 164 -10.48 -6.19 -10.99
CA ILE A 164 -9.39 -7.12 -10.75
C ILE A 164 -9.96 -8.54 -10.75
N TYR A 165 -9.59 -9.35 -11.72
CA TYR A 165 -9.86 -10.77 -11.76
C TYR A 165 -8.66 -11.56 -11.23
N ASN A 166 -8.93 -12.68 -10.57
CA ASN A 166 -7.95 -13.47 -9.81
C ASN A 166 -7.34 -12.68 -8.63
N ALA A 167 -8.12 -11.77 -8.04
CA ALA A 167 -7.75 -11.08 -6.82
C ALA A 167 -7.64 -12.06 -5.64
N ALA A 168 -6.72 -11.80 -4.72
CA ALA A 168 -6.70 -12.46 -3.43
C ALA A 168 -7.98 -12.11 -2.65
N CYS A 169 -8.56 -13.08 -1.94
CA CYS A 169 -9.84 -12.90 -1.23
C CYS A 169 -9.79 -13.32 0.24
N GLU A 170 -8.60 -13.45 0.82
CA GLU A 170 -8.37 -13.79 2.20
C GLU A 170 -9.01 -12.76 3.17
N PRO A 171 -9.27 -13.14 4.42
CA PRO A 171 -9.94 -12.26 5.39
C PRO A 171 -9.31 -10.88 5.55
N TYR A 172 -7.99 -10.77 5.46
CA TYR A 172 -7.29 -9.48 5.59
C TYR A 172 -7.45 -8.57 4.36
N ILE A 173 -7.62 -9.12 3.16
CA ILE A 173 -8.01 -8.33 1.96
C ILE A 173 -9.45 -7.85 2.10
N GLN A 174 -10.36 -8.70 2.58
CA GLN A 174 -11.73 -8.30 2.85
C GLN A 174 -11.79 -7.19 3.91
N GLN A 175 -10.95 -7.30 4.96
CA GLN A 175 -10.86 -6.28 6.00
C GLN A 175 -10.35 -4.94 5.43
N LEU A 176 -9.32 -4.97 4.59
CA LEU A 176 -8.81 -3.79 3.90
C LEU A 176 -9.92 -3.12 3.07
N CYS A 177 -10.62 -3.89 2.23
CA CYS A 177 -11.71 -3.37 1.40
C CYS A 177 -12.83 -2.74 2.24
N ARG A 178 -13.25 -3.39 3.34
CA ARG A 178 -14.28 -2.84 4.24
C ARG A 178 -13.82 -1.56 4.94
N MET A 179 -12.54 -1.49 5.36
CA MET A 179 -11.96 -0.27 5.91
C MET A 179 -11.97 0.86 4.88
N LEU A 180 -11.51 0.60 3.66
CA LEU A 180 -11.51 1.59 2.59
C LEU A 180 -12.92 2.08 2.25
N ASN A 181 -13.91 1.18 2.18
CA ASN A 181 -15.30 1.58 2.00
C ASN A 181 -15.83 2.44 3.16
N ALA A 182 -15.43 2.14 4.40
CA ALA A 182 -15.76 3.00 5.55
C ALA A 182 -15.06 4.37 5.48
N MET A 183 -13.95 4.48 4.78
CA MET A 183 -13.24 5.74 4.50
C MET A 183 -13.79 6.50 3.29
N GLY A 184 -14.78 5.95 2.56
CA GLY A 184 -15.43 6.61 1.42
C GLY A 184 -15.12 6.00 0.06
N ALA A 185 -14.36 4.91 -0.02
CA ALA A 185 -14.14 4.18 -1.28
C ALA A 185 -15.40 3.42 -1.73
N ASP A 186 -15.43 3.04 -2.99
CA ASP A 186 -16.51 2.24 -3.59
C ASP A 186 -15.93 0.93 -4.17
N ILE A 187 -15.91 -0.10 -3.32
CA ILE A 187 -15.38 -1.42 -3.63
C ILE A 187 -16.51 -2.46 -3.49
N SER A 188 -16.72 -3.24 -4.53
CA SER A 188 -17.68 -4.36 -4.57
C SER A 188 -16.98 -5.68 -4.92
N GLY A 189 -17.68 -6.82 -4.72
CA GLY A 189 -17.11 -8.15 -4.93
C GLY A 189 -16.24 -8.64 -3.76
N ILE A 190 -16.29 -7.99 -2.60
CA ILE A 190 -15.48 -8.32 -1.43
C ILE A 190 -15.71 -9.77 -0.99
N GLY A 191 -14.63 -10.54 -0.88
CA GLY A 191 -14.67 -11.96 -0.53
C GLY A 191 -14.73 -12.90 -1.73
N SER A 192 -14.73 -12.35 -2.95
CA SER A 192 -14.56 -13.10 -4.18
C SER A 192 -13.22 -12.79 -4.84
N ASN A 193 -12.86 -13.55 -5.86
CA ASN A 193 -11.68 -13.31 -6.67
C ASN A 193 -11.90 -12.28 -7.80
N LEU A 194 -13.08 -11.64 -7.83
CA LEU A 194 -13.43 -10.59 -8.77
C LEU A 194 -13.83 -9.33 -7.99
N LEU A 195 -12.95 -8.35 -7.94
CA LEU A 195 -13.17 -7.08 -7.30
C LEU A 195 -13.46 -6.00 -8.34
N THR A 196 -14.42 -5.13 -8.03
CA THR A 196 -14.69 -3.91 -8.81
C THR A 196 -14.51 -2.70 -7.88
N ILE A 197 -13.72 -1.74 -8.32
CA ILE A 197 -13.34 -0.55 -7.56
C ILE A 197 -13.67 0.66 -8.43
N ASN A 198 -14.59 1.50 -7.99
CA ASN A 198 -14.83 2.79 -8.58
C ASN A 198 -13.97 3.82 -7.87
N GLY A 199 -13.08 4.47 -8.61
CA GLY A 199 -12.19 5.47 -8.03
C GLY A 199 -12.95 6.69 -7.53
N VAL A 200 -12.48 7.25 -6.41
CA VAL A 200 -13.06 8.44 -5.77
C VAL A 200 -12.09 9.61 -5.84
N ALA A 201 -12.61 10.83 -5.86
CA ALA A 201 -11.79 12.03 -6.07
C ALA A 201 -10.98 12.45 -4.82
N SER A 202 -11.37 12.01 -3.63
CA SER A 202 -10.70 12.25 -2.34
C SER A 202 -11.45 11.53 -1.21
#